data_f3c22c9dd8aca4f29402f39816592240
#
_entry.id   f3c22c9dd8aca4f29402f39816592240
#
_cell.length_a   1.000
_cell.length_b   1.000
_cell.length_c   1.000
_cell.angle_alpha   90.00
_cell.angle_beta   90.00
_cell.angle_gamma   90.00
#
_symmetry.space_group_name_H-M   'P 1'
#
loop_
_entity.id
_entity.type
_entity.pdbx_description
1 polymer ?
#
loop_
_entity_poly.entity_id
_entity_poly.type
_entity_poly.pdbx_seq_one_letter_code
_entity_poly.pdbx_strand_id
1 'polypeptide(L)'
;MNYLSTRGHADRKRFCEILLEGLAPDGGLYLPETYPQVDTATLAKWRTLPYNELAFEILSLYIDDIPAADLKAICAKTYTAEVFGTDEIVPLRELEDGVYLEALSNGPTLAFKDMAMQLLGNLFEYELARRGAELNILGATSGDTGSAAEYAMRGKKGVRVFMTSPDGRMSPFQQAQMFSLQDANIHNIAITGVFDDCQDIVKAVSNDLAFKRKYRIGTVNSINWARLLAQVVYYFAGYFQATASNDKPVSFTVPSGNFGNVCAGHVARMMGLPIQTLVVATNENDVLDEFFRTGVYRVRAAVDTHETSSPSMDISKASNFERFVFDLVGRDAARLRQLFVDDLGLTGSFDLSADPAFKQAAERFGFRSGRSTHADRLAMIRDTEKRFATLIDPHTADGLKAAREQLTPGVPMVVLETALPIKFAATVVEALGEEPARPKKFEGIEALPKRVVQLPADAEAVKAYIAQHCD
;
A
#
# COMPACT_ATOMS: atom_id res chain seq x y z
N MET A 1 -20.90 6.35 -9.22
CA MET A 1 -20.34 5.03 -8.84
C MET A 1 -20.84 4.67 -7.45
N ASN A 2 -21.35 3.46 -7.28
CA ASN A 2 -21.70 2.91 -5.97
C ASN A 2 -20.66 1.90 -5.51
N TYR A 3 -20.52 1.80 -4.20
CA TYR A 3 -19.62 0.88 -3.52
C TYR A 3 -20.39 -0.08 -2.64
N LEU A 4 -19.96 -1.33 -2.63
CA LEU A 4 -20.54 -2.40 -1.82
C LEU A 4 -19.52 -2.93 -0.81
N SER A 5 -20.00 -3.58 0.24
CA SER A 5 -19.18 -4.36 1.17
C SER A 5 -18.94 -5.76 0.61
N THR A 6 -17.71 -6.25 0.68
CA THR A 6 -17.34 -7.64 0.33
C THR A 6 -18.11 -8.67 1.16
N ARG A 7 -18.59 -8.31 2.36
CA ARG A 7 -19.33 -9.21 3.26
C ARG A 7 -20.85 -9.07 3.16
N GLY A 8 -21.33 -8.24 2.23
CA GLY A 8 -22.74 -8.20 1.86
C GLY A 8 -23.63 -7.26 2.68
N HIS A 9 -23.04 -6.25 3.36
CA HIS A 9 -23.85 -5.18 3.94
C HIS A 9 -24.76 -4.56 2.86
N ALA A 10 -26.01 -4.32 3.21
CA ALA A 10 -27.04 -3.93 2.24
C ALA A 10 -26.81 -2.53 1.66
N ASP A 11 -26.24 -1.62 2.45
CA ASP A 11 -26.06 -0.22 2.06
C ASP A 11 -25.07 -0.08 0.90
N ARG A 12 -25.44 0.76 -0.03
CA ARG A 12 -24.56 1.25 -1.09
C ARG A 12 -24.09 2.64 -0.72
N LYS A 13 -22.78 2.82 -0.80
CA LYS A 13 -22.12 4.08 -0.42
C LYS A 13 -21.54 4.78 -1.63
N ARG A 14 -21.33 6.09 -1.50
CA ARG A 14 -20.60 6.89 -2.47
C ARG A 14 -19.15 7.02 -2.04
N PHE A 15 -18.27 7.48 -2.94
CA PHE A 15 -16.82 7.56 -2.67
C PHE A 15 -16.49 8.41 -1.45
N CYS A 16 -17.07 9.60 -1.33
CA CYS A 16 -16.77 10.49 -0.20
C CYS A 16 -17.27 9.97 1.15
N GLU A 17 -18.22 9.05 1.17
CA GLU A 17 -18.66 8.38 2.40
C GLU A 17 -17.59 7.33 2.82
N ILE A 18 -17.19 6.46 1.89
CA ILE A 18 -16.23 5.39 2.17
C ILE A 18 -14.79 5.92 2.39
N LEU A 19 -14.46 7.08 1.82
CA LEU A 19 -13.19 7.77 2.05
C LEU A 19 -12.94 8.00 3.54
N LEU A 20 -13.94 8.51 4.26
CA LEU A 20 -13.84 8.81 5.69
C LEU A 20 -14.15 7.59 6.57
N GLU A 21 -15.01 6.70 6.12
CA GLU A 21 -15.44 5.51 6.86
C GLU A 21 -14.37 4.42 6.86
N GLY A 22 -13.72 4.19 5.73
CA GLY A 22 -12.62 3.26 5.52
C GLY A 22 -13.03 1.78 5.48
N LEU A 23 -13.88 1.33 6.40
CA LEU A 23 -14.32 -0.06 6.57
C LEU A 23 -15.84 -0.11 6.65
N ALA A 24 -16.45 -1.11 6.04
CA ALA A 24 -17.90 -1.31 6.10
C ALA A 24 -18.38 -1.72 7.51
N PRO A 25 -19.65 -1.43 7.88
CA PRO A 25 -20.17 -1.75 9.21
C PRO A 25 -20.14 -3.23 9.58
N ASP A 26 -20.21 -4.11 8.59
CA ASP A 26 -20.10 -5.57 8.74
C ASP A 26 -18.65 -6.08 8.81
N GLY A 27 -17.67 -5.17 8.84
CA GLY A 27 -16.24 -5.49 8.80
C GLY A 27 -15.71 -5.88 7.42
N GLY A 28 -16.54 -5.81 6.39
CA GLY A 28 -16.15 -6.03 5.00
C GLY A 28 -15.40 -4.85 4.40
N LEU A 29 -14.73 -5.10 3.28
CA LEU A 29 -13.99 -4.08 2.54
C LEU A 29 -14.88 -3.48 1.44
N TYR A 30 -14.66 -2.20 1.14
CA TYR A 30 -15.38 -1.57 0.03
C TYR A 30 -14.74 -1.88 -1.31
N LEU A 31 -15.60 -2.19 -2.29
CA LEU A 31 -15.29 -2.33 -3.72
C LEU A 31 -16.37 -1.62 -4.54
N PRO A 32 -16.07 -1.15 -5.77
CA PRO A 32 -17.09 -0.67 -6.68
C PRO A 32 -18.02 -1.82 -7.09
N GLU A 33 -19.29 -1.53 -7.34
CA GLU A 33 -20.24 -2.54 -7.83
C GLU A 33 -19.78 -3.17 -9.13
N THR A 34 -19.16 -2.37 -10.00
CA THR A 34 -18.58 -2.82 -11.27
C THR A 34 -17.26 -2.11 -11.52
N TYR A 35 -16.32 -2.78 -12.17
CA TYR A 35 -15.12 -2.12 -12.67
C TYR A 35 -15.40 -1.40 -13.98
N PRO A 36 -15.12 -0.08 -14.07
CA PRO A 36 -15.18 0.64 -15.34
C PRO A 36 -14.31 -0.05 -16.39
N GLN A 37 -14.82 -0.13 -17.63
CA GLN A 37 -14.08 -0.72 -18.74
C GLN A 37 -13.40 0.37 -19.56
N VAL A 38 -12.14 0.14 -19.91
CA VAL A 38 -11.33 1.04 -20.73
C VAL A 38 -11.02 0.35 -22.04
N ASP A 39 -11.47 0.95 -23.14
CA ASP A 39 -11.22 0.44 -24.49
C ASP A 39 -9.86 0.90 -25.05
N THR A 40 -9.48 0.32 -26.20
CA THR A 40 -8.20 0.63 -26.86
C THR A 40 -8.10 2.09 -27.27
N ALA A 41 -9.21 2.74 -27.63
CA ALA A 41 -9.22 4.16 -28.00
C ALA A 41 -8.93 5.05 -26.80
N THR A 42 -9.52 4.73 -25.65
CA THR A 42 -9.25 5.41 -24.39
C THR A 42 -7.80 5.19 -23.93
N LEU A 43 -7.28 3.97 -24.03
CA LEU A 43 -5.85 3.69 -23.75
C LEU A 43 -4.93 4.51 -24.65
N ALA A 44 -5.25 4.64 -25.93
CA ALA A 44 -4.46 5.44 -26.87
C ALA A 44 -4.43 6.93 -26.48
N LYS A 45 -5.57 7.48 -26.06
CA LYS A 45 -5.67 8.85 -25.55
C LYS A 45 -4.85 9.03 -24.26
N TRP A 46 -4.94 8.10 -23.33
CA TRP A 46 -4.30 8.19 -22.02
C TRP A 46 -2.77 8.03 -22.07
N ARG A 47 -2.25 7.31 -23.08
CA ARG A 47 -0.81 7.05 -23.24
C ARG A 47 0.05 8.33 -23.30
N THR A 48 -0.52 9.43 -23.77
CA THR A 48 0.19 10.71 -23.95
C THR A 48 -0.02 11.70 -22.82
N LEU A 49 -0.83 11.34 -21.82
CA LEU A 49 -1.14 12.23 -20.70
C LEU A 49 0.01 12.26 -19.68
N PRO A 50 0.30 13.42 -19.09
CA PRO A 50 1.13 13.49 -17.91
C PRO A 50 0.44 12.78 -16.74
N TYR A 51 1.21 12.31 -15.75
CA TYR A 51 0.71 11.45 -14.67
C TYR A 51 -0.48 12.05 -13.91
N ASN A 52 -0.47 13.33 -13.60
CA ASN A 52 -1.56 14.01 -12.88
C ASN A 52 -2.88 14.04 -13.68
N GLU A 53 -2.79 14.18 -15.02
CA GLU A 53 -3.97 14.12 -15.88
C GLU A 53 -4.45 12.67 -16.07
N LEU A 54 -3.54 11.72 -16.21
CA LEU A 54 -3.87 10.28 -16.19
C LEU A 54 -4.56 9.89 -14.88
N ALA A 55 -4.06 10.37 -13.75
CA ALA A 55 -4.70 10.17 -12.45
C ALA A 55 -6.13 10.71 -12.43
N PHE A 56 -6.34 11.93 -12.91
CA PHE A 56 -7.68 12.51 -13.01
C PHE A 56 -8.62 11.66 -13.88
N GLU A 57 -8.19 11.26 -15.06
CA GLU A 57 -8.99 10.44 -15.99
C GLU A 57 -9.42 9.11 -15.34
N ILE A 58 -8.49 8.41 -14.68
CA ILE A 58 -8.79 7.14 -14.00
C ILE A 58 -9.67 7.35 -12.77
N LEU A 59 -9.31 8.29 -11.90
CA LEU A 59 -10.04 8.53 -10.66
C LEU A 59 -11.46 9.01 -10.91
N SER A 60 -11.70 9.80 -11.96
CA SER A 60 -13.04 10.30 -12.33
C SER A 60 -14.02 9.19 -12.70
N LEU A 61 -13.54 8.01 -13.11
CA LEU A 61 -14.39 6.83 -13.35
C LEU A 61 -14.98 6.26 -12.06
N TYR A 62 -14.32 6.51 -10.93
CA TYR A 62 -14.67 5.97 -9.61
C TYR A 62 -15.25 7.03 -8.66
N ILE A 63 -14.86 8.29 -8.83
CA ILE A 63 -15.18 9.40 -7.95
C ILE A 63 -16.10 10.37 -8.70
N ASP A 64 -17.40 10.21 -8.53
CA ASP A 64 -18.42 11.01 -9.21
C ASP A 64 -19.23 11.91 -8.25
N ASP A 65 -18.82 11.96 -6.97
CA ASP A 65 -19.39 12.81 -5.92
C ASP A 65 -18.44 13.94 -5.46
N ILE A 66 -17.32 14.11 -6.17
CA ILE A 66 -16.49 15.31 -6.16
C ILE A 66 -16.62 16.00 -7.53
N PRO A 67 -16.87 17.32 -7.60
CA PRO A 67 -16.90 18.04 -8.88
C PRO A 67 -15.61 17.82 -9.69
N ALA A 68 -15.75 17.60 -11.00
CA ALA A 68 -14.61 17.25 -11.86
C ALA A 68 -13.47 18.29 -11.81
N ALA A 69 -13.80 19.58 -11.74
CA ALA A 69 -12.78 20.63 -11.62
C ALA A 69 -11.98 20.53 -10.32
N ASP A 70 -12.65 20.19 -9.21
CA ASP A 70 -12.01 20.03 -7.90
C ASP A 70 -11.15 18.78 -7.87
N LEU A 71 -11.63 17.66 -8.41
CA LEU A 71 -10.86 16.42 -8.51
C LEU A 71 -9.61 16.62 -9.38
N LYS A 72 -9.75 17.32 -10.51
CA LYS A 72 -8.61 17.67 -11.37
C LYS A 72 -7.59 18.54 -10.63
N ALA A 73 -8.03 19.52 -9.87
CA ALA A 73 -7.16 20.37 -9.05
C ALA A 73 -6.45 19.55 -7.95
N ILE A 74 -7.14 18.59 -7.31
CA ILE A 74 -6.54 17.69 -6.32
C ILE A 74 -5.44 16.83 -6.96
N CYS A 75 -5.68 16.25 -8.13
CA CYS A 75 -4.67 15.46 -8.84
C CYS A 75 -3.46 16.32 -9.23
N ALA A 76 -3.68 17.53 -9.77
CA ALA A 76 -2.63 18.45 -10.16
C ALA A 76 -1.78 18.92 -8.97
N LYS A 77 -2.40 19.13 -7.79
CA LYS A 77 -1.71 19.48 -6.55
C LYS A 77 -0.90 18.30 -5.99
N THR A 78 -1.40 17.07 -6.18
CA THR A 78 -0.80 15.86 -5.58
C THR A 78 0.43 15.39 -6.34
N TYR A 79 0.29 15.21 -7.66
CA TYR A 79 1.31 14.55 -8.48
C TYR A 79 2.12 15.60 -9.24
N THR A 80 3.15 16.09 -8.60
CA THR A 80 4.05 17.13 -9.12
C THR A 80 5.51 16.71 -9.00
N ALA A 81 6.37 17.26 -9.86
CA ALA A 81 7.81 17.04 -9.76
C ALA A 81 8.41 17.56 -8.44
N GLU A 82 7.81 18.59 -7.83
CA GLU A 82 8.21 19.08 -6.51
C GLU A 82 8.03 18.00 -5.43
N VAL A 83 6.94 17.26 -5.47
CA VAL A 83 6.61 16.21 -4.49
C VAL A 83 7.37 14.91 -4.79
N PHE A 84 7.43 14.50 -6.06
CA PHE A 84 7.95 13.18 -6.47
C PHE A 84 9.32 13.23 -7.19
N GLY A 85 9.94 14.39 -7.28
CA GLY A 85 11.32 14.54 -7.75
C GLY A 85 11.52 14.44 -9.26
N THR A 86 10.49 14.10 -10.04
CA THR A 86 10.52 13.98 -11.51
C THR A 86 9.14 14.25 -12.11
N ASP A 87 9.12 14.74 -13.35
CA ASP A 87 7.87 15.01 -14.08
C ASP A 87 7.12 13.75 -14.47
N GLU A 88 7.82 12.62 -14.66
CA GLU A 88 7.21 11.32 -14.94
C GLU A 88 6.49 10.74 -13.73
N ILE A 89 6.76 11.21 -12.53
CA ILE A 89 6.26 10.75 -11.22
C ILE A 89 6.70 9.31 -10.90
N VAL A 90 6.50 8.37 -11.82
CA VAL A 90 6.87 6.94 -11.74
C VAL A 90 7.71 6.54 -12.95
N PRO A 91 8.95 7.04 -13.07
CA PRO A 91 9.79 6.71 -14.21
C PRO A 91 10.09 5.22 -14.28
N LEU A 92 10.03 4.66 -15.48
CA LEU A 92 10.40 3.29 -15.80
C LEU A 92 11.83 3.25 -16.34
N ARG A 93 12.65 2.33 -15.86
CA ARG A 93 14.00 2.07 -16.40
C ARG A 93 14.18 0.60 -16.70
N GLU A 94 14.80 0.29 -17.80
CA GLU A 94 15.22 -1.07 -18.11
C GLU A 94 16.40 -1.46 -17.22
N LEU A 95 16.31 -2.62 -16.58
CA LEU A 95 17.36 -3.19 -15.77
C LEU A 95 18.17 -4.21 -16.58
N GLU A 96 17.48 -5.14 -17.22
CA GLU A 96 18.03 -6.16 -18.10
C GLU A 96 16.98 -6.46 -19.19
N ASP A 97 17.37 -7.17 -20.27
CA ASP A 97 16.50 -7.40 -21.42
C ASP A 97 15.09 -7.85 -21.03
N GLY A 98 14.12 -6.99 -21.32
CA GLY A 98 12.70 -7.22 -21.02
C GLY A 98 12.29 -7.11 -19.55
N VAL A 99 13.20 -6.75 -18.63
CA VAL A 99 12.90 -6.52 -17.22
C VAL A 99 13.12 -5.06 -16.85
N TYR A 100 12.08 -4.44 -16.31
CA TYR A 100 12.04 -3.02 -15.99
C TYR A 100 11.81 -2.81 -14.50
N LEU A 101 12.35 -1.72 -13.96
CA LEU A 101 12.01 -1.21 -12.63
C LEU A 101 11.14 0.02 -12.78
N GLU A 102 9.96 0.03 -12.16
CA GLU A 102 9.10 1.20 -12.04
C GLU A 102 9.33 1.86 -10.69
N ALA A 103 9.84 3.08 -10.71
CA ALA A 103 10.23 3.82 -9.52
C ALA A 103 8.99 4.43 -8.83
N LEU A 104 8.49 3.80 -7.79
CA LEU A 104 7.37 4.28 -6.98
C LEU A 104 7.81 5.02 -5.71
N SER A 105 9.10 5.06 -5.41
CA SER A 105 9.67 5.46 -4.13
C SER A 105 10.37 6.83 -4.14
N ASN A 106 10.05 7.69 -5.10
CA ASN A 106 10.64 9.03 -5.24
C ASN A 106 9.92 10.11 -4.42
N GLY A 107 8.84 9.75 -3.74
CA GLY A 107 8.01 10.67 -2.95
C GLY A 107 8.69 11.21 -1.69
N PRO A 108 7.92 11.92 -0.84
CA PRO A 108 8.44 12.59 0.34
C PRO A 108 9.15 11.68 1.34
N THR A 109 8.73 10.43 1.48
CA THR A 109 9.29 9.49 2.45
C THR A 109 10.08 8.33 1.85
N LEU A 110 10.27 8.33 0.53
CA LEU A 110 11.07 7.33 -0.19
C LEU A 110 10.49 5.91 -0.12
N ALA A 111 9.16 5.80 -0.08
CA ALA A 111 8.42 4.55 -0.17
C ALA A 111 7.20 4.71 -1.09
N PHE A 112 6.78 3.63 -1.77
CA PHE A 112 5.62 3.64 -2.68
C PHE A 112 4.32 4.11 -2.02
N LYS A 113 4.25 4.02 -0.70
CA LYS A 113 3.09 4.45 0.08
C LYS A 113 2.78 5.94 -0.08
N ASP A 114 3.77 6.75 -0.42
CA ASP A 114 3.59 8.16 -0.74
C ASP A 114 2.63 8.38 -1.91
N MET A 115 2.63 7.48 -2.91
CA MET A 115 1.77 7.58 -4.09
C MET A 115 0.29 7.64 -3.72
N ALA A 116 -0.12 6.86 -2.73
CA ALA A 116 -1.49 6.85 -2.24
C ALA A 116 -1.73 7.84 -1.10
N MET A 117 -0.79 8.00 -0.18
CA MET A 117 -0.96 8.85 1.00
C MET A 117 -1.03 10.33 0.65
N GLN A 118 -0.26 10.82 -0.32
CA GLN A 118 -0.32 12.21 -0.76
C GLN A 118 -1.70 12.56 -1.33
N LEU A 119 -2.28 11.68 -2.14
CA LEU A 119 -3.64 11.84 -2.63
C LEU A 119 -4.67 11.79 -1.48
N LEU A 120 -4.53 10.81 -0.59
CA LEU A 120 -5.45 10.64 0.55
C LEU A 120 -5.47 11.89 1.44
N GLY A 121 -4.31 12.47 1.72
CA GLY A 121 -4.21 13.71 2.49
C GLY A 121 -4.96 14.88 1.86
N ASN A 122 -4.82 15.05 0.55
CA ASN A 122 -5.51 16.10 -0.19
C ASN A 122 -7.04 15.84 -0.28
N LEU A 123 -7.46 14.58 -0.44
CA LEU A 123 -8.88 14.20 -0.43
C LEU A 123 -9.51 14.40 0.96
N PHE A 124 -8.81 14.04 2.05
CA PHE A 124 -9.30 14.27 3.41
C PHE A 124 -9.47 15.76 3.69
N GLU A 125 -8.45 16.58 3.40
CA GLU A 125 -8.53 18.03 3.59
C GLU A 125 -9.73 18.64 2.84
N TYR A 126 -9.92 18.24 1.58
CA TYR A 126 -11.05 18.70 0.76
C TYR A 126 -12.40 18.30 1.36
N GLU A 127 -12.61 17.02 1.66
CA GLU A 127 -13.88 16.50 2.11
C GLU A 127 -14.24 16.97 3.53
N LEU A 128 -13.26 17.05 4.42
CA LEU A 128 -13.45 17.57 5.77
C LEU A 128 -13.81 19.06 5.74
N ALA A 129 -13.17 19.87 4.89
CA ALA A 129 -13.54 21.28 4.71
C ALA A 129 -14.97 21.43 4.16
N ARG A 130 -15.35 20.59 3.19
CA ARG A 130 -16.70 20.59 2.63
C ARG A 130 -17.78 20.25 3.66
N ARG A 131 -17.47 19.37 4.62
CA ARG A 131 -18.38 18.96 5.70
C ARG A 131 -18.32 19.85 6.96
N GLY A 132 -17.36 20.75 7.05
CA GLY A 132 -17.06 21.47 8.30
C GLY A 132 -16.70 20.52 9.44
N ALA A 133 -15.96 19.46 9.14
CA ALA A 133 -15.60 18.37 10.06
C ALA A 133 -14.10 18.30 10.31
N GLU A 134 -13.73 17.56 11.35
CA GLU A 134 -12.34 17.23 11.69
C GLU A 134 -12.19 15.71 11.79
N LEU A 135 -10.96 15.23 11.65
CA LEU A 135 -10.59 13.83 11.76
C LEU A 135 -9.28 13.69 12.56
N ASN A 136 -9.28 12.81 13.54
CA ASN A 136 -8.10 12.44 14.31
C ASN A 136 -7.69 11.03 13.87
N ILE A 137 -6.60 10.93 13.15
CA ILE A 137 -6.07 9.67 12.64
C ILE A 137 -5.27 9.00 13.74
N LEU A 138 -5.65 7.80 14.13
CA LEU A 138 -4.86 6.94 15.00
C LEU A 138 -4.32 5.76 14.19
N GLY A 139 -3.02 5.55 14.27
CA GLY A 139 -2.36 4.48 13.55
C GLY A 139 -1.25 3.81 14.36
N ALA A 140 -0.90 2.59 13.96
CA ALA A 140 0.30 1.88 14.40
C ALA A 140 1.21 1.67 13.20
N THR A 141 2.52 1.84 13.39
CA THR A 141 3.50 1.73 12.32
C THR A 141 4.77 1.04 12.74
N SER A 142 5.39 0.30 11.82
CA SER A 142 6.78 -0.15 11.90
C SER A 142 7.75 0.81 11.18
N GLY A 143 7.25 1.94 10.62
CA GLY A 143 8.06 2.98 9.98
C GLY A 143 7.46 3.56 8.70
N ASP A 144 7.34 2.77 7.64
CA ASP A 144 6.98 3.28 6.29
C ASP A 144 5.56 3.84 6.19
N THR A 145 4.58 3.14 6.78
CA THR A 145 3.19 3.62 6.74
C THR A 145 3.02 4.89 7.57
N GLY A 146 3.64 4.95 8.74
CA GLY A 146 3.58 6.12 9.63
C GLY A 146 4.24 7.33 8.99
N SER A 147 5.46 7.20 8.51
CA SER A 147 6.16 8.31 7.84
C SER A 147 5.37 8.83 6.64
N ALA A 148 4.85 7.94 5.78
CA ALA A 148 4.05 8.35 4.62
C ALA A 148 2.75 9.08 5.03
N ALA A 149 2.06 8.60 6.08
CA ALA A 149 0.85 9.23 6.60
C ALA A 149 1.13 10.61 7.18
N GLU A 150 2.17 10.75 8.00
CA GLU A 150 2.55 12.02 8.62
C GLU A 150 2.95 13.06 7.59
N TYR A 151 3.79 12.70 6.61
CA TYR A 151 4.19 13.62 5.53
C TYR A 151 3.02 14.02 4.63
N ALA A 152 2.04 13.16 4.45
CA ALA A 152 0.84 13.48 3.68
C ALA A 152 -0.13 14.40 4.44
N MET A 153 -0.19 14.27 5.76
CA MET A 153 -1.18 14.96 6.61
C MET A 153 -0.61 16.21 7.31
N ARG A 154 0.72 16.37 7.36
CA ARG A 154 1.35 17.52 8.02
C ARG A 154 0.82 18.85 7.48
N GLY A 155 0.49 19.76 8.40
CA GLY A 155 -0.03 21.08 8.06
C GLY A 155 -1.42 21.13 7.45
N LYS A 156 -2.10 19.99 7.26
CA LYS A 156 -3.45 19.96 6.70
C LYS A 156 -4.50 20.37 7.72
N LYS A 157 -5.44 21.21 7.28
CA LYS A 157 -6.55 21.67 8.13
C LYS A 157 -7.55 20.56 8.36
N GLY A 158 -8.06 20.48 9.59
CA GLY A 158 -9.07 19.50 9.98
C GLY A 158 -8.54 18.07 10.22
N VAL A 159 -7.24 17.84 10.08
CA VAL A 159 -6.61 16.53 10.30
C VAL A 159 -5.56 16.63 11.40
N ARG A 160 -5.62 15.73 12.39
CA ARG A 160 -4.52 15.45 13.34
C ARG A 160 -4.11 14.00 13.19
N VAL A 161 -2.83 13.72 13.40
CA VAL A 161 -2.27 12.36 13.32
C VAL A 161 -1.67 11.99 14.66
N PHE A 162 -2.10 10.87 15.20
CA PHE A 162 -1.52 10.21 16.37
C PHE A 162 -0.97 8.87 15.91
N MET A 163 0.35 8.77 15.80
CA MET A 163 1.02 7.58 15.28
C MET A 163 1.78 6.87 16.39
N THR A 164 1.37 5.64 16.70
CA THR A 164 2.08 4.78 17.65
C THR A 164 3.14 3.95 16.93
N SER A 165 4.29 3.82 17.54
CA SER A 165 5.39 2.99 17.05
C SER A 165 6.10 2.32 18.22
N PRO A 166 6.69 1.11 18.04
CA PRO A 166 7.45 0.45 19.10
C PRO A 166 8.75 1.21 19.38
N ASP A 167 9.01 1.54 20.64
CA ASP A 167 10.17 2.32 21.05
C ASP A 167 11.49 1.61 20.67
N GLY A 168 12.38 2.34 19.95
CA GLY A 168 13.69 1.86 19.53
C GLY A 168 13.72 0.76 18.47
N ARG A 169 12.57 0.39 17.87
CA ARG A 169 12.48 -0.73 16.93
C ARG A 169 12.51 -0.34 15.45
N MET A 170 12.21 0.90 15.12
CA MET A 170 12.34 1.40 13.74
C MET A 170 13.81 1.68 13.41
N SER A 171 14.16 1.66 12.11
CA SER A 171 15.49 2.09 11.68
C SER A 171 15.77 3.54 12.09
N PRO A 172 17.04 3.93 12.32
CA PRO A 172 17.38 5.32 12.68
C PRO A 172 16.84 6.32 11.65
N PHE A 173 16.86 5.98 10.38
CA PHE A 173 16.35 6.82 9.31
C PHE A 173 14.82 6.99 9.38
N GLN A 174 14.07 5.91 9.58
CA GLN A 174 12.61 5.96 9.73
C GLN A 174 12.19 6.76 10.97
N GLN A 175 12.89 6.56 12.11
CA GLN A 175 12.67 7.37 13.31
C GLN A 175 12.91 8.84 13.04
N ALA A 176 13.99 9.16 12.34
CA ALA A 176 14.31 10.55 12.00
C ALA A 176 13.27 11.17 11.08
N GLN A 177 12.78 10.44 10.08
CA GLN A 177 11.71 10.92 9.20
C GLN A 177 10.46 11.33 9.98
N MET A 178 10.03 10.52 10.94
CA MET A 178 8.80 10.77 11.71
C MET A 178 9.05 11.79 12.84
N PHE A 179 10.03 11.55 13.67
CA PHE A 179 10.21 12.30 14.92
C PHE A 179 10.76 13.70 14.70
N SER A 180 11.40 13.99 13.56
CA SER A 180 11.86 15.35 13.22
C SER A 180 10.75 16.32 12.82
N LEU A 181 9.53 15.82 12.57
CA LEU A 181 8.39 16.66 12.21
C LEU A 181 7.94 17.52 13.38
N GLN A 182 7.85 18.84 13.15
CA GLN A 182 7.48 19.82 14.17
C GLN A 182 6.06 20.39 13.97
N ASP A 183 5.32 19.87 12.97
CA ASP A 183 3.97 20.32 12.63
C ASP A 183 3.00 20.08 13.79
N ALA A 184 2.21 21.08 14.15
CA ALA A 184 1.35 21.05 15.33
C ALA A 184 0.31 19.91 15.30
N ASN A 185 -0.08 19.46 14.10
CA ASN A 185 -1.08 18.41 13.91
C ASN A 185 -0.48 16.99 13.83
N ILE A 186 0.83 16.82 14.02
CA ILE A 186 1.50 15.50 14.00
C ILE A 186 1.95 15.15 15.42
N HIS A 187 1.54 13.98 15.90
CA HIS A 187 1.85 13.47 17.22
C HIS A 187 2.45 12.08 17.14
N ASN A 188 3.73 11.94 17.47
CA ASN A 188 4.44 10.68 17.54
C ASN A 188 4.42 10.12 18.95
N ILE A 189 4.01 8.86 19.10
CA ILE A 189 3.89 8.16 20.37
C ILE A 189 4.73 6.88 20.31
N ALA A 190 5.88 6.89 21.01
CA ALA A 190 6.72 5.71 21.16
C ALA A 190 6.17 4.84 22.30
N ILE A 191 5.79 3.61 21.99
CA ILE A 191 5.21 2.66 22.96
C ILE A 191 6.31 1.75 23.49
N THR A 192 6.41 1.65 24.79
CA THR A 192 7.30 0.69 25.46
C THR A 192 6.77 -0.73 25.24
N GLY A 193 7.19 -1.40 24.16
CA GLY A 193 6.70 -2.70 23.76
C GLY A 193 7.11 -3.07 22.34
N VAL A 194 6.34 -3.94 21.71
CA VAL A 194 6.53 -4.41 20.33
C VAL A 194 5.45 -3.84 19.40
N PHE A 195 5.56 -4.10 18.11
CA PHE A 195 4.61 -3.57 17.13
C PHE A 195 3.16 -4.08 17.37
N ASP A 196 3.01 -5.32 17.84
CA ASP A 196 1.69 -5.88 18.16
C ASP A 196 1.01 -5.12 19.30
N ASP A 197 1.77 -4.65 20.31
CA ASP A 197 1.23 -3.80 21.37
C ASP A 197 0.67 -2.49 20.81
N CYS A 198 1.37 -1.88 19.84
CA CYS A 198 0.87 -0.68 19.15
C CYS A 198 -0.43 -0.96 18.40
N GLN A 199 -0.52 -2.09 17.72
CA GLN A 199 -1.74 -2.49 17.01
C GLN A 199 -2.90 -2.78 17.95
N ASP A 200 -2.63 -3.42 19.07
CA ASP A 200 -3.66 -3.75 20.07
C ASP A 200 -4.21 -2.50 20.74
N ILE A 201 -3.37 -1.51 21.00
CA ILE A 201 -3.81 -0.18 21.47
C ILE A 201 -4.75 0.46 20.44
N VAL A 202 -4.36 0.49 19.15
CA VAL A 202 -5.19 1.06 18.09
C VAL A 202 -6.53 0.34 17.97
N LYS A 203 -6.55 -1.00 18.08
CA LYS A 203 -7.79 -1.80 18.11
C LYS A 203 -8.65 -1.46 19.32
N ALA A 204 -8.06 -1.39 20.52
CA ALA A 204 -8.76 -1.10 21.76
C ALA A 204 -9.43 0.28 21.70
N VAL A 205 -8.70 1.31 21.25
CA VAL A 205 -9.25 2.67 21.08
C VAL A 205 -10.34 2.71 20.02
N SER A 206 -10.17 1.99 18.92
CA SER A 206 -11.14 1.94 17.80
C SER A 206 -12.43 1.19 18.17
N ASN A 207 -12.34 0.23 19.10
CA ASN A 207 -13.48 -0.54 19.60
C ASN A 207 -14.25 0.20 20.69
N ASP A 208 -13.66 1.21 21.34
CA ASP A 208 -14.40 2.13 22.19
C ASP A 208 -15.20 3.11 21.34
N LEU A 209 -16.42 2.73 21.03
CA LEU A 209 -17.29 3.48 20.13
C LEU A 209 -17.67 4.87 20.68
N ALA A 210 -17.71 5.04 22.00
CA ALA A 210 -17.99 6.33 22.64
C ALA A 210 -16.80 7.29 22.44
N PHE A 211 -15.58 6.82 22.74
CA PHE A 211 -14.36 7.57 22.52
C PHE A 211 -14.15 7.90 21.04
N LYS A 212 -14.28 6.87 20.18
CA LYS A 212 -14.16 7.02 18.73
C LYS A 212 -15.05 8.12 18.16
N ARG A 213 -16.33 8.17 18.60
CA ARG A 213 -17.28 9.20 18.16
C ARG A 213 -16.94 10.56 18.72
N LYS A 214 -16.63 10.65 20.03
CA LYS A 214 -16.33 11.92 20.71
C LYS A 214 -15.13 12.61 20.04
N TYR A 215 -14.04 11.85 19.82
CA TYR A 215 -12.80 12.38 19.28
C TYR A 215 -12.64 12.17 17.77
N ARG A 216 -13.68 11.71 17.08
CA ARG A 216 -13.66 11.53 15.60
C ARG A 216 -12.45 10.74 15.14
N ILE A 217 -12.20 9.59 15.78
CA ILE A 217 -11.07 8.73 15.47
C ILE A 217 -11.29 8.04 14.13
N GLY A 218 -10.33 8.22 13.22
CA GLY A 218 -10.26 7.54 11.94
C GLY A 218 -8.91 6.86 11.73
N THR A 219 -8.72 6.30 10.55
CA THR A 219 -7.52 5.55 10.22
C THR A 219 -7.11 5.75 8.76
N VAL A 220 -5.82 5.57 8.50
CA VAL A 220 -5.23 5.55 7.14
C VAL A 220 -4.78 4.15 6.73
N ASN A 221 -5.44 3.12 7.20
CA ASN A 221 -5.09 1.73 6.92
C ASN A 221 -5.06 1.40 5.43
N SER A 222 -4.28 0.38 5.06
CA SER A 222 -4.16 -0.10 3.67
C SER A 222 -5.47 -0.57 3.04
N ILE A 223 -6.48 -0.86 3.87
CA ILE A 223 -7.83 -1.27 3.43
C ILE A 223 -8.69 -0.13 2.91
N ASN A 224 -8.36 1.14 3.15
CA ASN A 224 -9.11 2.26 2.60
C ASN A 224 -9.09 2.20 1.06
N TRP A 225 -10.28 2.20 0.45
CA TRP A 225 -10.42 2.09 -1.01
C TRP A 225 -9.68 3.20 -1.76
N ALA A 226 -9.67 4.42 -1.24
CA ALA A 226 -8.96 5.53 -1.89
C ALA A 226 -7.46 5.28 -1.99
N ARG A 227 -6.86 4.58 -1.01
CA ARG A 227 -5.45 4.17 -1.08
C ARG A 227 -5.20 3.16 -2.20
N LEU A 228 -6.09 2.16 -2.34
CA LEU A 228 -5.98 1.17 -3.41
C LEU A 228 -6.20 1.84 -4.77
N LEU A 229 -7.23 2.67 -4.88
CA LEU A 229 -7.57 3.36 -6.13
C LEU A 229 -6.43 4.26 -6.64
N ALA A 230 -5.76 4.98 -5.75
CA ALA A 230 -4.58 5.78 -6.12
C ALA A 230 -3.46 4.94 -6.76
N GLN A 231 -3.33 3.69 -6.34
CA GLN A 231 -2.31 2.77 -6.84
C GLN A 231 -2.65 2.19 -8.23
N VAL A 232 -3.91 2.20 -8.62
CA VAL A 232 -4.32 1.74 -9.98
C VAL A 232 -3.61 2.57 -11.06
N VAL A 233 -3.40 3.85 -10.81
CA VAL A 233 -2.86 4.80 -11.80
C VAL A 233 -1.47 4.39 -12.30
N TYR A 234 -0.55 4.01 -11.43
CA TYR A 234 0.80 3.68 -11.84
C TYR A 234 0.88 2.36 -12.62
N TYR A 235 -0.06 1.44 -12.51
CA TYR A 235 -0.11 0.29 -13.40
C TYR A 235 -0.37 0.70 -14.86
N PHE A 236 -1.24 1.68 -15.08
CA PHE A 236 -1.43 2.27 -16.41
C PHE A 236 -0.18 3.02 -16.87
N ALA A 237 0.42 3.83 -16.01
CA ALA A 237 1.64 4.58 -16.33
C ALA A 237 2.82 3.63 -16.69
N GLY A 238 3.04 2.59 -15.89
CA GLY A 238 4.06 1.56 -16.16
C GLY A 238 3.79 0.80 -17.44
N TYR A 239 2.53 0.43 -17.69
CA TYR A 239 2.12 -0.18 -18.96
C TYR A 239 2.47 0.68 -20.17
N PHE A 240 2.14 1.96 -20.13
CA PHE A 240 2.41 2.88 -21.24
C PHE A 240 3.89 3.08 -21.51
N GLN A 241 4.72 3.07 -20.48
CA GLN A 241 6.16 3.17 -20.61
C GLN A 241 6.82 1.86 -21.06
N ALA A 242 6.31 0.70 -20.63
CA ALA A 242 6.86 -0.61 -20.95
C ALA A 242 6.47 -1.13 -22.34
N THR A 243 5.43 -0.57 -22.97
CA THR A 243 4.88 -1.07 -24.22
C THR A 243 4.78 0.03 -25.29
N ALA A 244 5.06 -0.34 -26.54
CA ALA A 244 4.98 0.60 -27.67
C ALA A 244 3.54 0.81 -28.19
N SER A 245 2.61 -0.09 -27.86
CA SER A 245 1.22 -0.07 -28.38
C SER A 245 0.26 -0.73 -27.38
N ASN A 246 -1.05 -0.46 -27.56
CA ASN A 246 -2.08 -0.86 -26.60
C ASN A 246 -2.61 -2.29 -26.80
N ASP A 247 -2.06 -3.04 -27.73
CA ASP A 247 -2.33 -4.47 -27.99
C ASP A 247 -1.24 -5.39 -27.40
N LYS A 248 -0.15 -4.82 -26.90
CA LYS A 248 0.95 -5.59 -26.31
C LYS A 248 0.67 -5.89 -24.84
N PRO A 249 0.85 -7.15 -24.41
CA PRO A 249 0.74 -7.50 -23.00
C PRO A 249 1.96 -7.01 -22.19
N VAL A 250 1.75 -6.86 -20.90
CA VAL A 250 2.79 -6.59 -19.89
C VAL A 250 2.59 -7.53 -18.69
N SER A 251 3.64 -7.83 -17.97
CA SER A 251 3.55 -8.50 -16.67
C SER A 251 4.10 -7.59 -15.57
N PHE A 252 3.54 -7.67 -14.38
CA PHE A 252 4.02 -6.94 -13.21
C PHE A 252 4.42 -7.90 -12.11
N THR A 253 5.53 -7.61 -11.43
CA THR A 253 5.90 -8.27 -10.18
C THR A 253 5.85 -7.28 -9.04
N VAL A 254 5.18 -7.68 -7.97
CA VAL A 254 4.82 -6.79 -6.89
C VAL A 254 5.28 -7.36 -5.55
N PRO A 255 6.25 -6.71 -4.87
CA PRO A 255 6.55 -7.02 -3.48
C PRO A 255 5.26 -6.87 -2.64
N SER A 256 4.83 -7.96 -2.00
CA SER A 256 3.49 -8.04 -1.42
C SER A 256 3.50 -8.47 0.04
N GLY A 257 2.90 -7.64 0.91
CA GLY A 257 2.54 -7.97 2.28
C GLY A 257 1.01 -7.96 2.42
N ASN A 258 0.41 -6.78 2.59
CA ASN A 258 -1.04 -6.60 2.75
C ASN A 258 -1.88 -6.78 1.48
N PHE A 259 -1.28 -7.18 0.38
CA PHE A 259 -1.95 -7.39 -0.91
C PHE A 259 -2.51 -6.10 -1.57
N GLY A 260 -2.38 -4.93 -0.97
CA GLY A 260 -2.97 -3.69 -1.48
C GLY A 260 -2.45 -3.28 -2.85
N ASN A 261 -1.12 -3.27 -3.01
CA ASN A 261 -0.47 -2.89 -4.25
C ASN A 261 -0.85 -3.84 -5.40
N VAL A 262 -0.69 -5.15 -5.24
CA VAL A 262 -1.02 -6.11 -6.31
C VAL A 262 -2.53 -6.19 -6.57
N CYS A 263 -3.38 -5.91 -5.58
CA CYS A 263 -4.82 -5.77 -5.77
C CYS A 263 -5.16 -4.58 -6.67
N ALA A 264 -4.42 -3.48 -6.60
CA ALA A 264 -4.57 -2.36 -7.54
C ALA A 264 -4.22 -2.78 -8.98
N GLY A 265 -3.21 -3.63 -9.16
CA GLY A 265 -2.90 -4.26 -10.45
C GLY A 265 -4.04 -5.16 -10.94
N HIS A 266 -4.66 -5.94 -10.05
CA HIS A 266 -5.85 -6.71 -10.36
C HIS A 266 -7.00 -5.81 -10.84
N VAL A 267 -7.26 -4.70 -10.15
CA VAL A 267 -8.28 -3.73 -10.57
C VAL A 267 -7.96 -3.15 -11.96
N ALA A 268 -6.71 -2.73 -12.20
CA ALA A 268 -6.29 -2.24 -13.52
C ALA A 268 -6.53 -3.28 -14.62
N ARG A 269 -6.22 -4.55 -14.36
CA ARG A 269 -6.49 -5.66 -15.27
C ARG A 269 -7.99 -5.85 -15.50
N MET A 270 -8.80 -5.75 -14.46
CA MET A 270 -10.27 -5.85 -14.56
C MET A 270 -10.89 -4.67 -15.33
N MET A 271 -10.21 -3.52 -15.38
CA MET A 271 -10.59 -2.38 -16.23
C MET A 271 -10.26 -2.58 -17.72
N GLY A 272 -9.52 -3.62 -18.07
CA GLY A 272 -9.12 -3.92 -19.45
C GLY A 272 -7.67 -3.59 -19.79
N LEU A 273 -6.83 -3.20 -18.81
CA LEU A 273 -5.40 -3.05 -19.04
C LEU A 273 -4.80 -4.41 -19.43
N PRO A 274 -4.01 -4.53 -20.52
CA PRO A 274 -3.48 -5.81 -21.00
C PRO A 274 -2.38 -6.37 -20.10
N ILE A 275 -2.70 -6.69 -18.86
CA ILE A 275 -1.80 -7.36 -17.93
C ILE A 275 -1.91 -8.87 -18.13
N GLN A 276 -0.82 -9.51 -18.57
CA GLN A 276 -0.77 -10.94 -18.74
C GLN A 276 -0.63 -11.65 -17.39
N THR A 277 0.35 -11.22 -16.59
CA THR A 277 0.65 -11.86 -15.31
C THR A 277 0.85 -10.81 -14.21
N LEU A 278 0.29 -11.11 -13.04
CA LEU A 278 0.55 -10.42 -11.78
C LEU A 278 1.30 -11.38 -10.87
N VAL A 279 2.57 -11.13 -10.62
CA VAL A 279 3.42 -11.96 -9.77
C VAL A 279 3.41 -11.39 -8.35
N VAL A 280 2.89 -12.15 -7.42
CA VAL A 280 2.91 -11.86 -5.99
C VAL A 280 4.25 -12.33 -5.44
N ALA A 281 5.14 -11.39 -5.12
CA ALA A 281 6.42 -11.71 -4.50
C ALA A 281 6.28 -11.62 -2.97
N THR A 282 6.63 -12.70 -2.27
CA THR A 282 6.67 -12.77 -0.80
C THR A 282 8.09 -12.93 -0.29
N ASN A 283 8.28 -12.61 0.99
CA ASN A 283 9.48 -13.00 1.72
C ASN A 283 9.25 -14.35 2.45
N GLU A 284 9.94 -14.60 3.55
CA GLU A 284 9.77 -15.78 4.39
C GLU A 284 8.35 -15.92 4.96
N ASN A 285 7.63 -14.79 5.08
CA ASN A 285 6.20 -14.77 5.43
C ASN A 285 5.36 -15.05 4.17
N ASP A 286 5.29 -16.29 3.79
CA ASP A 286 4.85 -16.77 2.48
C ASP A 286 3.36 -17.15 2.38
N VAL A 287 2.51 -16.57 3.20
CA VAL A 287 1.07 -16.91 3.27
C VAL A 287 0.38 -16.76 1.90
N LEU A 288 0.70 -15.70 1.17
CA LEU A 288 0.15 -15.47 -0.17
C LEU A 288 0.72 -16.46 -1.20
N ASP A 289 2.04 -16.73 -1.16
CA ASP A 289 2.65 -17.71 -2.05
C ASP A 289 2.09 -19.12 -1.80
N GLU A 290 1.88 -19.52 -0.53
CA GLU A 290 1.19 -20.77 -0.19
C GLU A 290 -0.18 -20.84 -0.88
N PHE A 291 -0.99 -19.78 -0.76
CA PHE A 291 -2.31 -19.76 -1.39
C PHE A 291 -2.25 -19.92 -2.91
N PHE A 292 -1.45 -19.12 -3.60
CA PHE A 292 -1.41 -19.17 -5.07
C PHE A 292 -0.84 -20.48 -5.62
N ARG A 293 -0.03 -21.19 -4.83
CA ARG A 293 0.46 -22.52 -5.19
C ARG A 293 -0.49 -23.67 -4.85
N THR A 294 -1.21 -23.53 -3.75
CA THR A 294 -1.92 -24.70 -3.16
C THR A 294 -3.43 -24.53 -3.04
N GLY A 295 -3.94 -23.30 -3.07
CA GLY A 295 -5.35 -22.99 -2.75
C GLY A 295 -5.63 -22.84 -1.26
N VAL A 296 -4.64 -23.07 -0.38
CA VAL A 296 -4.78 -22.96 1.08
C VAL A 296 -4.30 -21.59 1.56
N TYR A 297 -5.19 -20.81 2.15
CA TYR A 297 -4.84 -19.57 2.84
C TYR A 297 -4.81 -19.83 4.34
N ARG A 298 -3.62 -19.74 4.93
CA ARG A 298 -3.38 -20.04 6.35
C ARG A 298 -2.68 -18.87 7.01
N VAL A 299 -3.39 -18.18 7.90
CA VAL A 299 -2.83 -17.11 8.72
C VAL A 299 -1.86 -17.71 9.74
N ARG A 300 -0.66 -17.12 9.84
CA ARG A 300 0.33 -17.51 10.85
C ARG A 300 0.03 -16.81 12.17
N ALA A 301 0.29 -17.47 13.29
CA ALA A 301 0.28 -16.79 14.58
C ALA A 301 1.45 -15.78 14.68
N ALA A 302 1.32 -14.79 15.56
CA ALA A 302 2.37 -13.77 15.73
C ALA A 302 3.75 -14.40 16.03
N VAL A 303 3.79 -15.49 16.81
CA VAL A 303 5.02 -16.23 17.13
C VAL A 303 5.65 -16.91 15.91
N ASP A 304 4.86 -17.19 14.87
CA ASP A 304 5.30 -17.85 13.64
C ASP A 304 5.59 -16.85 12.51
N THR A 305 5.41 -15.57 12.77
CA THR A 305 5.73 -14.50 11.83
C THR A 305 7.21 -14.17 11.93
N HIS A 306 7.92 -14.23 10.81
CA HIS A 306 9.35 -13.95 10.76
C HIS A 306 9.62 -12.45 10.72
N GLU A 307 10.54 -11.97 11.55
CA GLU A 307 11.18 -10.66 11.36
C GLU A 307 12.23 -10.80 10.26
N THR A 308 12.06 -10.08 9.15
CA THR A 308 12.94 -10.21 7.97
C THR A 308 13.65 -8.90 7.62
N SER A 309 14.58 -8.98 6.67
CA SER A 309 15.24 -7.80 6.09
C SER A 309 14.36 -7.04 5.06
N SER A 310 13.15 -7.52 4.77
CA SER A 310 12.12 -6.79 4.02
C SER A 310 10.85 -6.57 4.88
N PRO A 311 10.95 -5.78 5.96
CA PRO A 311 9.96 -5.77 7.05
C PRO A 311 8.57 -5.27 6.66
N SER A 312 8.42 -4.50 5.58
CA SER A 312 7.09 -4.08 5.11
C SER A 312 6.25 -5.23 4.55
N MET A 313 6.86 -6.37 4.32
CA MET A 313 6.23 -7.62 3.85
C MET A 313 6.09 -8.66 4.98
N ASP A 314 6.45 -8.35 6.22
CA ASP A 314 6.31 -9.24 7.39
C ASP A 314 4.84 -9.30 7.82
N ILE A 315 4.03 -9.91 7.00
CA ILE A 315 2.57 -9.93 7.12
C ILE A 315 2.08 -11.39 7.09
N SER A 316 1.37 -11.79 8.13
CA SER A 316 0.75 -13.11 8.25
C SER A 316 -0.73 -13.13 7.85
N LYS A 317 -1.39 -11.97 7.84
CA LYS A 317 -2.77 -11.81 7.41
C LYS A 317 -2.87 -10.64 6.44
N ALA A 318 -2.94 -10.95 5.14
CA ALA A 318 -3.00 -9.96 4.08
C ALA A 318 -4.39 -9.31 4.02
N SER A 319 -4.51 -8.07 4.52
CA SER A 319 -5.79 -7.41 4.74
C SER A 319 -6.59 -7.14 3.46
N ASN A 320 -5.93 -6.86 2.32
CA ASN A 320 -6.62 -6.61 1.05
C ASN A 320 -6.88 -7.87 0.22
N PHE A 321 -6.40 -9.02 0.65
CA PHE A 321 -6.59 -10.28 -0.06
C PHE A 321 -8.07 -10.65 -0.17
N GLU A 322 -8.89 -10.27 0.81
CA GLU A 322 -10.34 -10.42 0.81
C GLU A 322 -11.00 -9.84 -0.45
N ARG A 323 -10.49 -8.71 -0.98
CA ARG A 323 -11.02 -8.10 -2.22
C ARG A 323 -10.84 -8.99 -3.44
N PHE A 324 -9.66 -9.60 -3.57
CA PHE A 324 -9.41 -10.52 -4.67
C PHE A 324 -10.22 -11.81 -4.54
N VAL A 325 -10.27 -12.39 -3.34
CA VAL A 325 -11.06 -13.62 -3.11
C VAL A 325 -12.54 -13.38 -3.35
N PHE A 326 -13.07 -12.18 -3.05
CA PHE A 326 -14.43 -11.80 -3.40
C PHE A 326 -14.70 -11.91 -4.91
N ASP A 327 -13.81 -11.34 -5.74
CA ASP A 327 -13.91 -11.49 -7.19
C ASP A 327 -13.71 -12.96 -7.64
N LEU A 328 -12.78 -13.67 -7.00
CA LEU A 328 -12.47 -15.07 -7.29
C LEU A 328 -13.67 -15.99 -7.09
N VAL A 329 -14.45 -15.79 -6.03
CA VAL A 329 -15.68 -16.56 -5.74
C VAL A 329 -16.93 -15.98 -6.41
N GLY A 330 -16.76 -15.14 -7.44
CA GLY A 330 -17.86 -14.60 -8.23
C GLY A 330 -18.67 -13.52 -7.53
N ARG A 331 -18.06 -12.82 -6.56
CA ARG A 331 -18.70 -11.79 -5.73
C ARG A 331 -19.84 -12.32 -4.84
N ASP A 332 -19.76 -13.58 -4.46
CA ASP A 332 -20.66 -14.19 -3.50
C ASP A 332 -20.27 -13.81 -2.06
N ALA A 333 -21.02 -12.85 -1.50
CA ALA A 333 -20.77 -12.35 -0.14
C ALA A 333 -21.00 -13.40 0.94
N ALA A 334 -21.92 -14.36 0.74
CA ALA A 334 -22.15 -15.43 1.69
C ALA A 334 -20.96 -16.39 1.72
N ARG A 335 -20.46 -16.76 0.54
CA ARG A 335 -19.26 -17.60 0.42
C ARG A 335 -18.03 -16.88 1.02
N LEU A 336 -17.88 -15.58 0.75
CA LEU A 336 -16.77 -14.82 1.31
C LEU A 336 -16.82 -14.76 2.85
N ARG A 337 -18.00 -14.52 3.44
CA ARG A 337 -18.14 -14.56 4.92
C ARG A 337 -17.76 -15.92 5.47
N GLN A 338 -18.20 -17.00 4.84
CA GLN A 338 -17.80 -18.34 5.24
C GLN A 338 -16.27 -18.45 5.32
N LEU A 339 -15.54 -18.02 4.28
CA LEU A 339 -14.08 -18.13 4.23
C LEU A 339 -13.38 -17.19 5.23
N PHE A 340 -13.72 -15.89 5.22
CA PHE A 340 -12.96 -14.87 5.96
C PHE A 340 -13.46 -14.64 7.40
N VAL A 341 -14.68 -15.00 7.72
CA VAL A 341 -15.24 -14.83 9.08
C VAL A 341 -15.31 -16.17 9.79
N ASP A 342 -15.99 -17.15 9.19
CA ASP A 342 -16.25 -18.43 9.86
C ASP A 342 -14.99 -19.32 9.85
N ASP A 343 -14.46 -19.67 8.69
CA ASP A 343 -13.34 -20.63 8.57
C ASP A 343 -12.06 -20.05 9.18
N LEU A 344 -11.68 -18.80 8.83
CA LEU A 344 -10.52 -18.13 9.45
C LEU A 344 -10.71 -17.91 10.94
N GLY A 345 -11.91 -17.61 11.41
CA GLY A 345 -12.22 -17.43 12.84
C GLY A 345 -12.10 -18.73 13.63
N LEU A 346 -12.48 -19.86 13.04
CA LEU A 346 -12.47 -21.17 13.70
C LEU A 346 -11.11 -21.87 13.64
N THR A 347 -10.45 -21.85 12.46
CA THR A 347 -9.27 -22.68 12.19
C THR A 347 -8.02 -21.88 11.81
N GLY A 348 -8.14 -20.56 11.62
CA GLY A 348 -7.06 -19.71 11.11
C GLY A 348 -6.74 -19.95 9.62
N SER A 349 -7.58 -20.72 8.91
CA SER A 349 -7.31 -21.05 7.51
C SER A 349 -8.60 -21.33 6.72
N PHE A 350 -8.51 -21.23 5.39
CA PHE A 350 -9.50 -21.81 4.48
C PHE A 350 -8.81 -22.49 3.30
N ASP A 351 -9.50 -23.41 2.66
CA ASP A 351 -8.98 -24.23 1.56
C ASP A 351 -9.91 -24.17 0.34
N LEU A 352 -9.37 -23.67 -0.77
CA LEU A 352 -10.01 -23.63 -2.08
C LEU A 352 -9.35 -24.59 -3.08
N SER A 353 -8.45 -25.48 -2.65
CA SER A 353 -7.70 -26.38 -3.55
C SER A 353 -8.59 -27.27 -4.42
N ALA A 354 -9.72 -27.72 -3.88
CA ALA A 354 -10.73 -28.51 -4.58
C ALA A 354 -11.84 -27.64 -5.24
N ASP A 355 -11.88 -26.34 -4.98
CA ASP A 355 -12.87 -25.42 -5.54
C ASP A 355 -12.48 -25.05 -6.99
N PRO A 356 -13.39 -25.18 -7.99
CA PRO A 356 -13.11 -24.74 -9.36
C PRO A 356 -12.68 -23.27 -9.46
N ALA A 357 -13.10 -22.41 -8.53
CA ALA A 357 -12.71 -21.01 -8.49
C ALA A 357 -11.19 -20.84 -8.35
N PHE A 358 -10.49 -21.72 -7.63
CA PHE A 358 -9.05 -21.59 -7.41
C PHE A 358 -8.26 -21.54 -8.72
N LYS A 359 -8.59 -22.37 -9.71
CA LYS A 359 -7.93 -22.37 -11.02
C LYS A 359 -8.04 -21.02 -11.73
N GLN A 360 -9.13 -20.29 -11.49
CA GLN A 360 -9.36 -18.97 -12.09
C GLN A 360 -8.33 -17.93 -11.64
N ALA A 361 -7.70 -18.11 -10.48
CA ALA A 361 -6.65 -17.20 -10.01
C ALA A 361 -5.52 -17.09 -11.04
N ALA A 362 -5.09 -18.20 -11.62
CA ALA A 362 -4.08 -18.24 -12.67
C ALA A 362 -4.66 -18.05 -14.07
N GLU A 363 -5.71 -18.78 -14.42
CA GLU A 363 -6.22 -18.84 -15.80
C GLU A 363 -6.95 -17.57 -16.22
N ARG A 364 -7.82 -17.03 -15.36
CA ARG A 364 -8.62 -15.86 -15.66
C ARG A 364 -7.96 -14.57 -15.16
N PHE A 365 -7.41 -14.57 -13.96
CA PHE A 365 -6.90 -13.37 -13.31
C PHE A 365 -5.38 -13.18 -13.45
N GLY A 366 -4.67 -14.16 -14.03
CA GLY A 366 -3.26 -14.06 -14.38
C GLY A 366 -2.29 -14.04 -13.18
N PHE A 367 -2.73 -14.48 -12.00
CA PHE A 367 -1.87 -14.51 -10.82
C PHE A 367 -0.84 -15.63 -10.89
N ARG A 368 0.38 -15.28 -10.46
CA ARG A 368 1.50 -16.16 -10.14
C ARG A 368 2.10 -15.71 -8.83
N SER A 369 2.98 -16.50 -8.25
CA SER A 369 3.69 -16.10 -7.03
C SER A 369 5.12 -16.61 -7.01
N GLY A 370 5.90 -16.05 -6.11
CA GLY A 370 7.26 -16.48 -5.81
C GLY A 370 7.66 -16.07 -4.41
N ARG A 371 8.51 -16.88 -3.78
CA ARG A 371 9.05 -16.64 -2.44
C ARG A 371 10.52 -16.28 -2.52
N SER A 372 10.96 -15.37 -1.68
CA SER A 372 12.35 -14.97 -1.53
C SER A 372 12.81 -15.13 -0.08
N THR A 373 14.09 -15.38 0.10
CA THR A 373 14.74 -15.51 1.41
C THR A 373 15.73 -14.38 1.63
N HIS A 374 16.24 -14.25 2.85
CA HIS A 374 17.30 -13.27 3.15
C HIS A 374 18.53 -13.46 2.24
N ALA A 375 18.95 -14.71 2.01
CA ALA A 375 20.07 -15.00 1.11
C ALA A 375 19.78 -14.57 -0.34
N ASP A 376 18.54 -14.74 -0.82
CA ASP A 376 18.12 -14.28 -2.15
C ASP A 376 18.19 -12.76 -2.24
N ARG A 377 17.72 -12.03 -1.23
CA ARG A 377 17.79 -10.56 -1.18
C ARG A 377 19.21 -10.04 -1.30
N LEU A 378 20.13 -10.58 -0.49
CA LEU A 378 21.54 -10.22 -0.55
C LEU A 378 22.15 -10.53 -1.92
N ALA A 379 21.79 -11.68 -2.51
CA ALA A 379 22.28 -12.08 -3.84
C ALA A 379 21.76 -11.12 -4.93
N MET A 380 20.48 -10.76 -4.89
CA MET A 380 19.88 -9.83 -5.85
C MET A 380 20.51 -8.42 -5.77
N ILE A 381 20.68 -7.89 -4.55
CA ILE A 381 21.33 -6.58 -4.35
C ILE A 381 22.74 -6.59 -4.93
N ARG A 382 23.54 -7.62 -4.64
CA ARG A 382 24.89 -7.78 -5.20
C ARG A 382 24.91 -7.91 -6.72
N ASP A 383 23.99 -8.68 -7.27
CA ASP A 383 23.89 -8.92 -8.71
C ASP A 383 23.53 -7.65 -9.48
N THR A 384 22.53 -6.91 -9.01
CA THR A 384 22.09 -5.67 -9.68
C THR A 384 23.15 -4.58 -9.60
N GLU A 385 23.83 -4.43 -8.46
CA GLU A 385 24.91 -3.47 -8.33
C GLU A 385 26.10 -3.83 -9.24
N LYS A 386 26.51 -5.10 -9.23
CA LYS A 386 27.67 -5.56 -10.02
C LYS A 386 27.43 -5.50 -11.53
N ARG A 387 26.24 -5.91 -12.00
CA ARG A 387 25.96 -6.06 -13.44
C ARG A 387 25.44 -4.79 -14.08
N PHE A 388 24.67 -4.00 -13.31
CA PHE A 388 23.89 -2.89 -13.86
C PHE A 388 24.17 -1.56 -13.18
N ALA A 389 25.09 -1.50 -12.21
CA ALA A 389 25.33 -0.33 -11.37
C ALA A 389 24.01 0.24 -10.81
N THR A 390 23.15 -0.66 -10.37
CA THR A 390 21.81 -0.35 -9.89
C THR A 390 21.60 -0.91 -8.51
N LEU A 391 21.50 -0.03 -7.53
CA LEU A 391 21.21 -0.39 -6.15
C LEU A 391 19.69 -0.47 -5.95
N ILE A 392 19.23 -1.59 -5.41
CA ILE A 392 17.83 -1.85 -5.07
C ILE A 392 17.68 -2.09 -3.57
N ASP A 393 16.48 -1.80 -3.04
CA ASP A 393 16.14 -2.11 -1.65
C ASP A 393 15.76 -3.60 -1.48
N PRO A 394 15.73 -4.12 -0.23
CA PRO A 394 15.42 -5.53 0.00
C PRO A 394 14.04 -5.97 -0.50
N HIS A 395 13.02 -5.11 -0.48
CA HIS A 395 11.69 -5.46 -0.97
C HIS A 395 11.68 -5.57 -2.51
N THR A 396 12.34 -4.65 -3.18
CA THR A 396 12.53 -4.71 -4.63
C THR A 396 13.35 -5.95 -5.01
N ALA A 397 14.30 -6.36 -4.17
CA ALA A 397 15.07 -7.59 -4.36
C ALA A 397 14.17 -8.84 -4.29
N ASP A 398 13.23 -8.91 -3.35
CA ASP A 398 12.21 -9.98 -3.31
C ASP A 398 11.39 -10.00 -4.61
N GLY A 399 10.97 -8.81 -5.08
CA GLY A 399 10.25 -8.65 -6.34
C GLY A 399 11.05 -9.14 -7.55
N LEU A 400 12.29 -8.71 -7.68
CA LEU A 400 13.16 -9.07 -8.81
C LEU A 400 13.47 -10.58 -8.85
N LYS A 401 13.69 -11.19 -7.69
CA LYS A 401 13.89 -12.66 -7.59
C LYS A 401 12.67 -13.40 -8.13
N ALA A 402 11.46 -13.05 -7.68
CA ALA A 402 10.22 -13.66 -8.15
C ALA A 402 9.94 -13.35 -9.63
N ALA A 403 10.27 -12.15 -10.10
CA ALA A 403 10.12 -11.76 -11.51
C ALA A 403 10.94 -12.66 -12.43
N ARG A 404 12.24 -12.89 -12.10
CA ARG A 404 13.14 -13.73 -12.91
C ARG A 404 12.68 -15.17 -13.05
N GLU A 405 11.86 -15.67 -12.12
CA GLU A 405 11.28 -17.01 -12.17
C GLU A 405 10.02 -17.09 -13.05
N GLN A 406 9.42 -15.96 -13.39
CA GLN A 406 8.11 -15.88 -14.07
C GLN A 406 8.16 -15.14 -15.40
N LEU A 407 9.34 -14.97 -15.99
CA LEU A 407 9.51 -14.29 -17.28
C LEU A 407 8.77 -15.04 -18.41
N THR A 408 8.12 -14.29 -19.27
CA THR A 408 7.52 -14.80 -20.51
C THR A 408 8.25 -14.17 -21.70
N PRO A 409 8.82 -14.93 -22.63
CA PRO A 409 9.52 -14.38 -23.77
C PRO A 409 8.68 -13.38 -24.57
N GLY A 410 9.24 -12.20 -24.84
CA GLY A 410 8.59 -11.14 -25.60
C GLY A 410 7.51 -10.34 -24.83
N VAL A 411 7.32 -10.61 -23.55
CA VAL A 411 6.41 -9.83 -22.68
C VAL A 411 7.24 -9.07 -21.65
N PRO A 412 7.21 -7.72 -21.64
CA PRO A 412 7.90 -6.94 -20.62
C PRO A 412 7.46 -7.32 -19.21
N MET A 413 8.43 -7.46 -18.32
CA MET A 413 8.21 -7.67 -16.89
C MET A 413 8.57 -6.40 -16.13
N VAL A 414 7.59 -5.77 -15.52
CA VAL A 414 7.77 -4.57 -14.70
C VAL A 414 7.81 -4.97 -13.22
N VAL A 415 8.94 -4.74 -12.58
CA VAL A 415 9.12 -4.92 -11.13
C VAL A 415 8.86 -3.59 -10.46
N LEU A 416 7.94 -3.56 -9.50
CA LEU A 416 7.64 -2.34 -8.76
C LEU A 416 8.71 -2.08 -7.70
N GLU A 417 9.41 -0.94 -7.80
CA GLU A 417 10.38 -0.48 -6.82
C GLU A 417 9.65 0.24 -5.68
N THR A 418 9.59 -0.41 -4.52
CA THR A 418 8.68 0.00 -3.44
C THR A 418 9.31 0.85 -2.36
N ALA A 419 10.64 0.92 -2.28
CA ALA A 419 11.38 1.78 -1.36
C ALA A 419 12.76 2.11 -1.90
N LEU A 420 13.38 3.19 -1.39
CA LEU A 420 14.79 3.46 -1.66
C LEU A 420 15.68 2.73 -0.63
N PRO A 421 16.88 2.30 -1.06
CA PRO A 421 17.82 1.49 -0.25
C PRO A 421 18.19 2.12 1.10
N ILE A 422 18.27 3.46 1.19
CA ILE A 422 18.64 4.16 2.42
C ILE A 422 17.70 3.86 3.61
N LYS A 423 16.45 3.50 3.35
CA LYS A 423 15.50 3.13 4.42
C LYS A 423 15.88 1.82 5.11
N PHE A 424 16.65 0.98 4.43
CA PHE A 424 17.06 -0.36 4.85
C PHE A 424 18.57 -0.53 4.72
N ALA A 425 19.32 0.49 5.12
CA ALA A 425 20.75 0.58 4.96
C ALA A 425 21.53 -0.62 5.55
N ALA A 426 21.06 -1.17 6.68
CA ALA A 426 21.73 -2.32 7.30
C ALA A 426 21.83 -3.54 6.37
N THR A 427 20.77 -3.84 5.61
CA THR A 427 20.79 -4.95 4.64
C THR A 427 21.68 -4.65 3.43
N VAL A 428 21.71 -3.39 2.99
CA VAL A 428 22.61 -2.96 1.91
C VAL A 428 24.08 -3.08 2.35
N VAL A 429 24.40 -2.64 3.56
CA VAL A 429 25.76 -2.78 4.16
C VAL A 429 26.13 -4.26 4.28
N GLU A 430 25.22 -5.13 4.70
CA GLU A 430 25.47 -6.58 4.75
C GLU A 430 25.74 -7.15 3.35
N ALA A 431 25.05 -6.67 2.33
CA ALA A 431 25.23 -7.12 0.96
C ALA A 431 26.54 -6.63 0.33
N LEU A 432 26.87 -5.34 0.50
CA LEU A 432 27.90 -4.65 -0.29
C LEU A 432 29.08 -4.13 0.55
N GLY A 433 28.95 -4.04 1.87
CA GLY A 433 29.99 -3.51 2.76
C GLY A 433 30.02 -1.98 2.86
N GLU A 434 29.10 -1.27 2.19
CA GLU A 434 29.03 0.19 2.19
C GLU A 434 27.59 0.70 2.32
N GLU A 435 27.43 1.90 2.87
CA GLU A 435 26.12 2.51 3.03
C GLU A 435 25.56 3.01 1.68
N PRO A 436 24.24 2.88 1.46
CA PRO A 436 23.59 3.42 0.28
C PRO A 436 23.61 4.95 0.27
N ALA A 437 23.64 5.53 -0.95
CA ALA A 437 23.56 6.97 -1.13
C ALA A 437 22.29 7.55 -0.49
N ARG A 438 22.45 8.68 0.18
CA ARG A 438 21.38 9.42 0.85
C ARG A 438 20.93 10.59 -0.02
N PRO A 439 19.61 10.75 -0.30
CA PRO A 439 19.13 11.95 -0.97
C PRO A 439 19.44 13.23 -0.16
N LYS A 440 19.87 14.30 -0.84
CA LYS A 440 20.27 15.57 -0.20
C LYS A 440 19.25 16.11 0.79
N LYS A 441 17.95 16.00 0.48
CA LYS A 441 16.87 16.47 1.36
C LYS A 441 16.82 15.78 2.73
N PHE A 442 17.54 14.70 2.92
CA PHE A 442 17.61 13.93 4.17
C PHE A 442 19.02 13.94 4.79
N GLU A 443 19.96 14.71 4.26
CA GLU A 443 21.27 14.88 4.91
C GLU A 443 21.08 15.51 6.29
N GLY A 444 21.66 14.87 7.32
CA GLY A 444 21.60 15.35 8.70
C GLY A 444 20.27 15.22 9.41
N ILE A 445 19.28 14.50 8.84
CA ILE A 445 17.94 14.37 9.43
C ILE A 445 17.96 13.76 10.85
N GLU A 446 18.90 12.86 11.13
CA GLU A 446 19.03 12.23 12.47
C GLU A 446 19.49 13.21 13.55
N ALA A 447 20.11 14.32 13.17
CA ALA A 447 20.55 15.38 14.07
C ALA A 447 19.46 16.42 14.38
N LEU A 448 18.33 16.37 13.67
CA LEU A 448 17.21 17.29 13.90
C LEU A 448 16.55 17.03 15.28
N PRO A 449 15.97 18.08 15.91
CA PRO A 449 15.21 17.93 17.14
C PRO A 449 14.06 16.93 16.95
N LYS A 450 13.93 15.99 17.91
CA LYS A 450 12.90 14.97 17.91
C LYS A 450 11.69 15.41 18.72
N ARG A 451 10.50 15.24 18.16
CA ARG A 451 9.21 15.45 18.82
C ARG A 451 8.47 14.13 18.91
N VAL A 452 8.60 13.48 20.06
CA VAL A 452 7.99 12.18 20.36
C VAL A 452 7.71 12.10 21.85
N VAL A 453 6.59 11.48 22.24
CA VAL A 453 6.27 11.15 23.61
C VAL A 453 6.41 9.65 23.82
N GLN A 454 6.98 9.23 24.94
CA GLN A 454 7.00 7.83 25.36
C GLN A 454 5.80 7.54 26.25
N LEU A 455 5.07 6.47 25.93
CA LEU A 455 3.94 5.98 26.72
C LEU A 455 4.09 4.46 26.96
N PRO A 456 3.50 3.94 28.08
CA PRO A 456 3.41 2.50 28.28
C PRO A 456 2.48 1.86 27.23
N ALA A 457 2.54 0.53 27.09
CA ALA A 457 1.63 -0.25 26.26
C ALA A 457 0.23 -0.32 26.92
N ASP A 458 -0.43 0.83 27.01
CA ASP A 458 -1.73 1.01 27.66
C ASP A 458 -2.65 1.91 26.83
N ALA A 459 -3.81 1.38 26.43
CA ALA A 459 -4.79 2.10 25.63
C ALA A 459 -5.35 3.34 26.36
N GLU A 460 -5.50 3.30 27.69
CA GLU A 460 -6.03 4.44 28.45
C GLU A 460 -5.01 5.60 28.49
N ALA A 461 -3.72 5.30 28.58
CA ALA A 461 -2.67 6.32 28.47
C ALA A 461 -2.70 7.03 27.10
N VAL A 462 -2.88 6.27 26.03
CA VAL A 462 -2.99 6.83 24.66
C VAL A 462 -4.28 7.63 24.49
N LYS A 463 -5.42 7.15 24.99
CA LYS A 463 -6.68 7.90 25.00
C LYS A 463 -6.56 9.24 25.74
N ALA A 464 -5.93 9.24 26.91
CA ALA A 464 -5.70 10.45 27.68
C ALA A 464 -4.85 11.46 26.90
N TYR A 465 -3.79 10.99 26.24
CA TYR A 465 -2.96 11.84 25.40
C TYR A 465 -3.74 12.43 24.20
N ILE A 466 -4.56 11.62 23.52
CA ILE A 466 -5.41 12.10 22.42
C ILE A 466 -6.39 13.17 22.93
N ALA A 467 -7.08 12.91 24.04
CA ALA A 467 -8.04 13.85 24.63
C ALA A 467 -7.39 15.20 24.95
N GLN A 468 -6.21 15.21 25.56
CA GLN A 468 -5.47 16.43 25.88
C GLN A 468 -5.11 17.29 24.64
N HIS A 469 -5.00 16.69 23.47
CA HIS A 469 -4.59 17.39 22.26
C HIS A 469 -5.75 17.65 21.29
N CYS A 470 -6.97 17.19 21.61
CA CYS A 470 -8.18 17.41 20.81
C CYS A 470 -9.19 18.33 21.48
N ASP A 471 -9.14 18.51 22.81
CA ASP A 471 -9.92 19.47 23.58
C ASP A 471 -9.20 20.83 23.57
#